data_04e08d6a83fd84c09cb802ebef032865
#
_entry.id   04e08d6a83fd84c09cb802ebef032865
#
_cell.length_a   1.000
_cell.length_b   1.000
_cell.length_c   1.000
_cell.angle_alpha   90.00
_cell.angle_beta   90.00
_cell.angle_gamma   90.00
#
_symmetry.space_group_name_H-M   'P 1'
#
loop_
_entity.id
_entity.type
_entity.pdbx_description
1 polymer ?
#
loop_
_entity_poly.entity_id
_entity_poly.type
_entity_poly.pdbx_seq_one_letter_code
_entity_poly.pdbx_strand_id
1 'polypeptide(L)'
;ERIDLMDVSPNQLVSVAASLVPFLENDDANRALMGSNMQRQAVPLLVTTAPLVGTGIEPVVARDSGVTAVARNNGIVESVDATRIVVKVDSENISAKPDIYNLLKFIKNIFITNCFLFQKFI
;
A
#
# COMPACT_ATOMS: atom_id res chain seq x y z
N GLU A 1 -31.44 3.96 -27.67
CA GLU A 1 -29.97 4.18 -27.68
C GLU A 1 -29.32 2.91 -27.18
N ARG A 2 -28.36 2.38 -27.92
CA ARG A 2 -27.62 1.16 -27.52
C ARG A 2 -26.32 1.58 -26.89
N ILE A 3 -26.08 1.14 -25.65
CA ILE A 3 -24.83 1.36 -24.92
C ILE A 3 -23.93 0.17 -25.19
N ASP A 4 -22.81 0.38 -25.87
CA ASP A 4 -21.87 -0.67 -26.22
C ASP A 4 -20.64 -0.72 -25.29
N LEU A 5 -20.32 0.38 -24.59
CA LEU A 5 -19.16 0.50 -23.70
C LEU A 5 -19.57 1.22 -22.42
N MET A 6 -18.94 0.82 -21.32
CA MET A 6 -19.11 1.44 -20.00
C MET A 6 -17.76 1.48 -19.29
N ASP A 7 -17.49 2.58 -18.59
CA ASP A 7 -16.30 2.68 -17.76
C ASP A 7 -16.33 1.66 -16.60
N VAL A 8 -15.22 1.01 -16.35
CA VAL A 8 -15.09 0.00 -15.30
C VAL A 8 -15.23 0.63 -13.92
N SER A 9 -14.71 1.84 -13.73
CA SER A 9 -14.77 2.57 -12.46
C SER A 9 -14.66 4.08 -12.69
N PRO A 10 -15.41 4.90 -11.94
CA PRO A 10 -15.27 6.36 -11.98
C PRO A 10 -13.89 6.85 -11.50
N ASN A 11 -13.16 6.03 -10.75
CA ASN A 11 -11.80 6.35 -10.28
C ASN A 11 -10.77 6.44 -11.41
N GLN A 12 -11.09 5.98 -12.62
CA GLN A 12 -10.21 6.07 -13.80
C GLN A 12 -10.16 7.45 -14.43
N LEU A 13 -11.00 8.39 -14.03
CA LEU A 13 -11.03 9.76 -14.55
C LEU A 13 -9.76 10.54 -14.23
N VAL A 14 -9.11 10.23 -13.12
CA VAL A 14 -7.90 10.89 -12.67
C VAL A 14 -6.76 9.89 -12.47
N SER A 15 -5.52 10.37 -12.51
CA SER A 15 -4.36 9.52 -12.20
C SER A 15 -4.37 9.08 -10.74
N VAL A 16 -3.66 7.99 -10.45
CA VAL A 16 -3.52 7.49 -9.07
C VAL A 16 -2.98 8.56 -8.13
N ALA A 17 -2.00 9.34 -8.57
CA ALA A 17 -1.43 10.42 -7.77
C ALA A 17 -2.47 11.52 -7.45
N ALA A 18 -3.27 11.91 -8.43
CA ALA A 18 -4.34 12.88 -8.22
C ALA A 18 -5.47 12.32 -7.35
N SER A 19 -5.80 11.04 -7.45
CA SER A 19 -6.83 10.39 -6.64
C SER A 19 -6.47 10.28 -5.15
N LEU A 20 -5.20 10.42 -4.80
CA LEU A 20 -4.72 10.46 -3.41
C LEU A 20 -4.82 11.85 -2.77
N VAL A 21 -5.14 12.88 -3.54
CA VAL A 21 -5.31 14.25 -3.01
C VAL A 21 -6.69 14.38 -2.38
N PRO A 22 -6.80 14.63 -1.06
CA PRO A 22 -8.10 14.85 -0.43
C PRO A 22 -8.70 16.18 -0.89
N PHE A 23 -10.02 16.20 -1.04
CA PHE A 23 -10.78 17.39 -1.50
C PHE A 23 -10.32 17.95 -2.86
N LEU A 24 -9.92 17.06 -3.77
CA LEU A 24 -9.43 17.43 -5.09
C LEU A 24 -10.41 18.33 -5.87
N GLU A 25 -11.71 18.10 -5.70
CA GLU A 25 -12.78 18.86 -6.35
C GLU A 25 -12.82 20.34 -5.95
N ASN A 26 -12.25 20.67 -4.80
CA ASN A 26 -12.19 22.05 -4.28
C ASN A 26 -10.84 22.73 -4.57
N ASP A 27 -9.93 22.05 -5.26
CA ASP A 27 -8.59 22.55 -5.52
C ASP A 27 -8.45 23.07 -6.94
N ASP A 28 -7.57 24.07 -7.13
CA ASP A 28 -7.22 24.56 -8.46
C ASP A 28 -6.40 23.51 -9.22
N ALA A 29 -6.68 23.37 -10.53
CA ALA A 29 -6.02 22.37 -11.37
C ALA A 29 -4.48 22.50 -11.39
N ASN A 30 -3.97 23.74 -11.40
CA ASN A 30 -2.53 23.98 -11.39
C ASN A 30 -1.90 23.54 -10.06
N ARG A 31 -2.57 23.80 -8.95
CA ARG A 31 -2.09 23.41 -7.62
C ARG A 31 -2.18 21.91 -7.42
N ALA A 32 -3.24 21.27 -7.89
CA ALA A 32 -3.37 19.81 -7.90
C ALA A 32 -2.27 19.12 -8.71
N LEU A 33 -1.90 19.69 -9.87
CA LEU A 33 -0.78 19.21 -10.68
C LEU A 33 0.55 19.32 -9.91
N MET A 34 0.80 20.45 -9.26
CA MET A 34 2.00 20.61 -8.43
C MET A 34 2.02 19.62 -7.28
N GLY A 35 0.92 19.44 -6.56
CA GLY A 35 0.77 18.48 -5.47
C GLY A 35 1.03 17.04 -5.90
N SER A 36 0.47 16.62 -7.02
CA SER A 36 0.69 15.26 -7.55
C SER A 36 2.14 15.03 -7.98
N ASN A 37 2.82 16.06 -8.50
CA ASN A 37 4.25 15.98 -8.80
C ASN A 37 5.10 15.88 -7.53
N MET A 38 4.74 16.61 -6.49
CA MET A 38 5.44 16.55 -5.18
C MET A 38 5.28 15.21 -4.48
N GLN A 39 4.15 14.52 -4.62
CA GLN A 39 3.97 13.17 -4.08
C GLN A 39 5.04 12.19 -4.58
N ARG A 40 5.47 12.31 -5.84
CA ARG A 40 6.53 11.47 -6.42
C ARG A 40 7.92 11.74 -5.85
N GLN A 41 8.10 12.86 -5.17
CA GLN A 41 9.34 13.28 -4.52
C GLN A 41 9.33 13.01 -3.01
N ALA A 42 8.28 12.38 -2.49
CA ALA A 42 8.15 12.06 -1.08
C ALA A 42 9.25 11.10 -0.62
N VAL A 43 9.85 11.42 0.51
CA VAL A 43 10.85 10.57 1.16
C VAL A 43 10.17 9.67 2.17
N PRO A 44 10.42 8.34 2.14
CA PRO A 44 9.90 7.41 3.14
C PRO A 44 10.39 7.77 4.54
N LEU A 45 9.48 7.73 5.50
CA LEU A 45 9.79 8.04 6.90
C LEU A 45 10.13 6.75 7.66
N LEU A 46 11.01 6.86 8.67
CA LEU A 46 11.34 5.76 9.58
C LEU A 46 10.13 5.32 10.42
N VAL A 47 9.35 6.29 10.87
CA VAL A 47 8.10 6.04 11.59
C VAL A 47 6.98 6.69 10.79
N THR A 48 6.08 5.86 10.28
CA THR A 48 4.94 6.33 9.50
C THR A 48 3.70 6.38 10.36
N THR A 49 2.88 7.41 10.12
CA THR A 49 1.56 7.56 10.73
C THR A 49 0.50 7.59 9.62
N ALA A 50 -0.69 7.07 9.94
CA ALA A 50 -1.81 7.17 9.01
C ALA A 50 -2.23 8.64 8.85
N PRO A 51 -2.59 9.09 7.63
CA PRO A 51 -3.11 10.44 7.43
C PRO A 51 -4.43 10.62 8.19
N LEU A 52 -4.62 11.81 8.76
CA LEU A 52 -5.89 12.16 9.42
C LEU A 52 -7.05 12.26 8.44
N VAL A 53 -6.76 12.75 7.24
CA VAL A 53 -7.72 12.88 6.13
C VAL A 53 -7.16 12.10 4.95
N GLY A 54 -7.92 11.15 4.47
CA GLY A 54 -7.56 10.32 3.32
C GLY A 54 -8.73 10.17 2.37
N THR A 55 -8.45 9.65 1.18
CA THR A 55 -9.46 9.41 0.14
C THR A 55 -10.06 8.00 0.19
N GLY A 56 -9.50 7.10 1.01
CA GLY A 56 -9.90 5.71 1.10
C GLY A 56 -9.29 4.79 0.05
N ILE A 57 -8.58 5.32 -0.94
CA ILE A 57 -7.89 4.54 -1.97
C ILE A 57 -6.48 4.11 -1.53
N GLU A 58 -5.96 4.68 -0.46
CA GLU A 58 -4.60 4.45 0.02
C GLU A 58 -4.27 2.96 0.25
N PRO A 59 -5.13 2.16 0.93
CA PRO A 59 -4.85 0.74 1.15
C PRO A 59 -4.81 -0.06 -0.14
N VAL A 60 -5.67 0.30 -1.09
CA VAL A 60 -5.74 -0.37 -2.41
C VAL A 60 -4.48 -0.08 -3.20
N VAL A 61 -4.06 1.19 -3.25
CA VAL A 61 -2.83 1.62 -3.93
C VAL A 61 -1.60 0.95 -3.31
N ALA A 62 -1.51 0.90 -1.98
CA ALA A 62 -0.41 0.26 -1.29
C ALA A 62 -0.30 -1.23 -1.62
N ARG A 63 -1.43 -1.95 -1.63
CA ARG A 63 -1.48 -3.37 -1.96
C ARG A 63 -1.13 -3.63 -3.43
N ASP A 64 -1.73 -2.89 -4.33
CA ASP A 64 -1.62 -3.12 -5.78
C ASP A 64 -0.30 -2.61 -6.35
N SER A 65 0.42 -1.76 -5.64
CA SER A 65 1.75 -1.28 -6.02
C SER A 65 2.80 -2.41 -6.11
N GLY A 66 2.56 -3.55 -5.48
CA GLY A 66 3.49 -4.67 -5.42
C GLY A 66 4.75 -4.42 -4.58
N VAL A 67 4.83 -3.25 -3.92
CA VAL A 67 5.96 -2.88 -3.06
C VAL A 67 5.78 -3.43 -1.65
N THR A 68 4.54 -3.64 -1.24
CA THR A 68 4.18 -4.18 0.07
C THR A 68 4.04 -5.69 0.03
N ALA A 69 4.55 -6.39 1.04
CA ALA A 69 4.25 -7.79 1.26
C ALA A 69 2.90 -7.90 1.99
N VAL A 70 1.96 -8.60 1.39
CA VAL A 70 0.63 -8.83 1.97
C VAL A 70 0.56 -10.24 2.52
N ALA A 71 0.07 -10.39 3.77
CA ALA A 71 -0.13 -11.69 4.37
C ALA A 71 -1.18 -12.50 3.60
N ARG A 72 -0.90 -13.76 3.33
CA ARG A 72 -1.81 -14.68 2.62
C ARG A 72 -2.78 -15.33 3.57
N ASN A 73 -2.29 -15.70 4.75
CA ASN A 73 -3.03 -16.40 5.77
C ASN A 73 -2.95 -15.66 7.10
N ASN A 74 -3.90 -15.90 7.97
CA ASN A 74 -3.85 -15.47 9.36
C ASN A 74 -2.80 -16.30 10.12
N GLY A 75 -2.07 -15.65 11.02
CA GLY A 75 -1.06 -16.36 11.79
C GLY A 75 -0.31 -15.47 12.75
N ILE A 76 0.64 -16.06 13.45
CA ILE A 76 1.50 -15.37 14.42
C ILE A 76 2.89 -15.23 13.84
N VAL A 77 3.45 -14.04 13.93
CA VAL A 77 4.83 -13.78 13.48
C VAL A 77 5.80 -14.47 14.43
N GLU A 78 6.54 -15.43 13.92
CA GLU A 78 7.51 -16.22 14.69
C GLU A 78 8.91 -15.59 14.66
N SER A 79 9.32 -15.11 13.51
CA SER A 79 10.65 -14.53 13.31
C SER A 79 10.62 -13.40 12.31
N VAL A 80 11.36 -12.32 12.59
CA VAL A 80 11.52 -11.16 11.70
C VAL A 80 13.01 -10.88 11.55
N ASP A 81 13.48 -10.96 10.31
CA ASP A 81 14.81 -10.57 9.90
C ASP A 81 14.74 -9.42 8.89
N ALA A 82 15.87 -8.77 8.63
CA ALA A 82 15.93 -7.71 7.63
C ALA A 82 15.59 -8.18 6.20
N THR A 83 15.67 -9.48 5.93
CA THR A 83 15.46 -10.08 4.62
C THR A 83 14.20 -10.92 4.51
N ARG A 84 13.61 -11.33 5.64
CA ARG A 84 12.46 -12.23 5.64
C ARG A 84 11.61 -12.08 6.90
N ILE A 85 10.33 -12.39 6.75
CA ILE A 85 9.38 -12.54 7.85
C ILE A 85 8.84 -13.96 7.79
N VAL A 86 8.85 -14.66 8.91
CA VAL A 86 8.29 -16.01 9.04
C VAL A 86 7.02 -15.91 9.87
N VAL A 87 5.91 -16.35 9.28
CA VAL A 87 4.60 -16.36 9.92
C VAL A 87 4.15 -17.79 10.10
N LYS A 88 3.91 -18.19 11.34
CA LYS A 88 3.25 -19.46 11.67
C LYS A 88 1.76 -19.31 11.40
N VAL A 89 1.27 -20.04 10.40
CA VAL A 89 -0.15 -20.01 10.01
C VAL A 89 -1.02 -20.60 11.10
N ASP A 90 -2.09 -19.89 11.43
CA ASP A 90 -3.10 -20.33 12.37
C ASP A 90 -4.08 -21.29 11.66
N SER A 91 -3.66 -22.55 11.51
CA SER A 91 -4.48 -23.60 10.89
C SER A 91 -4.67 -24.74 11.88
N GLU A 92 -5.87 -25.30 11.88
CA GLU A 92 -6.21 -26.50 12.69
C GLU A 92 -5.35 -27.73 12.33
N ASN A 93 -4.65 -27.69 11.21
CA ASN A 93 -3.74 -28.74 10.77
C ASN A 93 -2.35 -28.53 11.38
N ILE A 94 -1.95 -29.42 12.28
CA ILE A 94 -0.64 -29.47 12.95
C ILE A 94 0.55 -29.50 11.96
N SER A 95 0.29 -29.77 10.67
CA SER A 95 1.29 -29.90 9.60
C SER A 95 1.36 -28.71 8.64
N ALA A 96 0.75 -27.57 8.96
CA ALA A 96 0.81 -26.39 8.10
C ALA A 96 2.23 -25.83 8.07
N LYS A 97 2.75 -25.68 6.85
CA LYS A 97 4.07 -25.07 6.64
C LYS A 97 3.98 -23.57 6.97
N PRO A 98 5.02 -22.99 7.63
CA PRO A 98 5.04 -21.56 7.88
C PRO A 98 5.11 -20.78 6.57
N ASP A 99 4.45 -19.65 6.51
CA ASP A 99 4.55 -18.70 5.40
C ASP A 99 5.83 -17.88 5.55
N ILE A 100 6.66 -17.88 4.51
CA ILE A 100 7.91 -17.13 4.47
C ILE A 100 7.75 -16.00 3.46
N TYR A 101 7.86 -14.77 3.94
CA TYR A 101 7.83 -13.55 3.12
C TYR A 101 9.23 -13.01 2.97
N ASN A 102 9.79 -13.10 1.77
CA ASN A 102 11.09 -12.52 1.47
C ASN A 102 10.95 -11.03 1.19
N LEU A 103 11.71 -10.22 1.90
CA LEU A 103 11.75 -8.78 1.74
C LEU A 103 12.86 -8.41 0.75
N LEU A 104 12.51 -7.65 -0.27
CA LEU A 104 13.48 -7.13 -1.23
C LEU A 104 14.12 -5.88 -0.64
N LYS A 105 15.42 -5.97 -0.37
CA LYS A 105 16.20 -4.81 0.03
C LYS A 105 16.58 -4.00 -1.22
N PHE A 106 16.02 -2.82 -1.35
CA PHE A 106 16.46 -1.90 -2.40
C PHE A 106 17.82 -1.32 -2.06
N ILE A 107 18.71 -1.32 -3.05
CA ILE A 107 20.10 -0.83 -2.93
C ILE A 107 20.16 0.68 -2.63
N LYS A 108 19.07 1.41 -2.80
CA LYS A 108 18.89 2.81 -2.38
C LYS A 108 17.79 2.93 -1.36
N ASN A 109 18.13 2.83 -0.11
CA ASN A 109 17.50 3.39 1.12
C ASN A 109 15.99 3.68 1.17
N ILE A 110 15.12 2.98 0.41
CA ILE A 110 13.73 3.44 0.27
C ILE A 110 12.72 2.63 1.10
N PHE A 111 13.02 1.45 1.65
CA PHE A 111 11.95 0.58 2.16
C PHE A 111 12.17 -0.13 3.51
N ILE A 112 12.55 0.63 4.53
CA ILE A 112 12.30 0.17 5.91
C ILE A 112 10.82 0.40 6.30
N THR A 113 10.11 1.22 5.55
CA THR A 113 8.73 1.64 5.82
C THR A 113 7.70 0.51 5.71
N ASN A 114 7.98 -0.53 4.93
CA ASN A 114 7.02 -1.61 4.68
C ASN A 114 6.93 -2.61 5.84
N CYS A 115 7.94 -2.70 6.70
CA CYS A 115 7.89 -3.56 7.87
C CYS A 115 6.91 -3.03 8.95
N PHE A 116 6.67 -1.71 8.99
CA PHE A 116 5.78 -1.08 9.97
C PHE A 116 4.31 -1.06 9.57
N LEU A 117 3.99 -1.14 8.28
CA LEU A 117 2.60 -1.29 7.85
C LEU A 117 2.02 -2.65 8.27
N PHE A 118 2.86 -3.67 8.41
CA PHE A 118 2.45 -5.00 8.86
C PHE A 118 2.00 -5.03 10.33
N GLN A 119 2.52 -4.15 11.15
CA GLN A 119 2.24 -4.15 12.60
C GLN A 119 0.92 -3.47 12.98
N LYS A 120 0.23 -2.81 12.04
CA LYS A 120 -0.98 -2.04 12.32
C LYS A 120 -2.26 -2.64 11.71
N PHE A 121 -2.15 -3.77 11.00
CA PHE A 121 -3.27 -4.48 10.37
C PHE A 121 -3.46 -5.91 10.86
N ILE A 122 -2.83 -6.28 11.98
CA ILE A 122 -3.12 -7.53 12.72
C ILE A 122 -3.88 -7.19 13.98
#